data_a8b6e5de8328e8e6d759059cef469b06
#
_entry.id   a8b6e5de8328e8e6d759059cef469b06
#
_cell.length_a   1.000
_cell.length_b   1.000
_cell.length_c   1.000
_cell.angle_alpha   90.00
_cell.angle_beta   90.00
_cell.angle_gamma   90.00
#
_symmetry.space_group_name_H-M   'P 1'
#
loop_
_entity.id
_entity.type
_entity.pdbx_description
1 polymer ?
#
loop_
_entity_poly.entity_id
_entity_poly.type
_entity_poly.pdbx_seq_one_letter_code
_entity_poly.pdbx_strand_id
1 'polypeptide(L)'
;MTARTRRALRGLAIATAALLLSACTGLPTTGDVQRGNPLGASPEGQDFLPLASDPVDGAGPEEIVEGFMEAAITPADNWDTARRFLTPELASTWRPNTGVSIDVSAATRSFVSNVEDDSEAEDGDTADVRVAFDQIASVDATGAYSEAFGASNSAFVVERTKGQWRIAEAPDGVVIDESRFARVYDDYALQYFDQTWERLVPDVRWFPRRATVATTIAQSLIGGAPRPWLDPAVQSAFPQEVQLARDAVPIDPDQIADVALNRAALGLDPTTLARMRTQLQATLVAAGVQIDQVRFTVDGRALEAGVVEVVTDTADAGSLVIKDGTFGMLVGGEITPIPGVTDQILNAGQPVTAIDVSVDSSRAAVQLCLLYTSPSPRD
;
A
#
# COMPACT_ATOMS: atom_id res chain seq x y z
N MET A 1 21.96 -64.31 -35.15
CA MET A 1 20.67 -63.74 -34.71
C MET A 1 19.68 -63.84 -35.84
N THR A 2 18.71 -64.72 -35.68
CA THR A 2 17.73 -65.05 -36.72
C THR A 2 16.72 -63.94 -36.94
N ALA A 3 16.16 -63.82 -38.15
CA ALA A 3 15.23 -62.78 -38.56
C ALA A 3 13.96 -62.70 -37.65
N ARG A 4 13.65 -63.74 -36.91
CA ARG A 4 12.54 -63.79 -35.91
C ARG A 4 12.86 -62.95 -34.67
N THR A 5 14.10 -62.92 -34.16
CA THR A 5 14.51 -62.13 -32.98
C THR A 5 14.48 -60.61 -33.28
N ARG A 6 14.83 -60.21 -34.51
CA ARG A 6 14.77 -58.77 -34.92
C ARG A 6 13.35 -58.27 -35.06
N ARG A 7 12.39 -59.10 -35.45
CA ARG A 7 10.96 -58.72 -35.53
C ARG A 7 10.34 -58.60 -34.14
N ALA A 8 10.70 -59.51 -33.21
CA ALA A 8 10.23 -59.44 -31.82
C ALA A 8 10.75 -58.19 -31.08
N LEU A 9 12.03 -57.82 -31.27
CA LEU A 9 12.62 -56.61 -30.70
C LEU A 9 12.00 -55.30 -31.27
N ARG A 10 11.68 -55.31 -32.57
CA ARG A 10 11.00 -54.15 -33.16
C ARG A 10 9.55 -54.00 -32.68
N GLY A 11 8.83 -55.12 -32.50
CA GLY A 11 7.48 -55.13 -31.92
C GLY A 11 7.46 -54.60 -30.47
N LEU A 12 8.44 -54.99 -29.67
CA LEU A 12 8.58 -54.57 -28.27
C LEU A 12 8.92 -53.07 -28.20
N ALA A 13 9.84 -52.56 -29.06
CA ALA A 13 10.18 -51.14 -29.10
C ALA A 13 9.01 -50.24 -29.52
N ILE A 14 8.13 -50.67 -30.45
CA ILE A 14 6.95 -49.94 -30.86
C ILE A 14 5.89 -49.95 -29.76
N ALA A 15 5.71 -51.06 -29.05
CA ALA A 15 4.78 -51.17 -27.93
C ALA A 15 5.21 -50.24 -26.74
N THR A 16 6.51 -50.20 -26.47
CA THR A 16 7.06 -49.31 -25.39
C THR A 16 6.94 -47.85 -25.78
N ALA A 17 7.15 -47.47 -27.04
CA ALA A 17 6.97 -46.11 -27.52
C ALA A 17 5.50 -45.65 -27.48
N ALA A 18 4.55 -46.57 -27.79
CA ALA A 18 3.11 -46.27 -27.70
C ALA A 18 2.63 -46.07 -26.25
N LEU A 19 3.21 -46.80 -25.28
CA LEU A 19 2.90 -46.65 -23.86
C LEU A 19 3.44 -45.33 -23.26
N LEU A 20 4.55 -44.81 -23.78
CA LEU A 20 5.13 -43.55 -23.34
C LEU A 20 4.43 -42.32 -23.91
N LEU A 21 3.69 -42.44 -25.00
CA LEU A 21 2.90 -41.35 -25.60
C LEU A 21 1.51 -41.18 -24.98
N SER A 22 1.03 -42.13 -24.19
CA SER A 22 -0.28 -42.01 -23.52
C SER A 22 -0.24 -41.35 -22.15
N ALA A 23 0.96 -40.97 -21.66
CA ALA A 23 1.13 -40.36 -20.33
C ALA A 23 0.91 -38.84 -20.28
N CYS A 24 0.61 -38.15 -21.40
CA CYS A 24 0.51 -36.69 -21.46
C CYS A 24 -0.89 -36.11 -21.62
N THR A 25 -1.98 -36.87 -21.42
CA THR A 25 -3.35 -36.35 -21.58
C THR A 25 -4.22 -36.42 -20.33
N GLY A 26 -3.62 -36.30 -19.15
CA GLY A 26 -4.36 -36.23 -17.90
C GLY A 26 -4.47 -34.79 -17.39
N LEU A 27 -5.15 -33.89 -18.12
CA LEU A 27 -5.69 -32.68 -17.47
C LEU A 27 -6.81 -33.14 -16.52
N PRO A 28 -6.74 -32.83 -15.21
CA PRO A 28 -7.82 -33.14 -14.30
C PRO A 28 -9.06 -32.34 -14.73
N THR A 29 -10.13 -33.08 -15.16
CA THR A 29 -11.42 -32.50 -15.54
C THR A 29 -12.35 -32.29 -14.34
N THR A 30 -11.91 -32.63 -13.14
CA THR A 30 -12.64 -32.47 -11.89
C THR A 30 -11.66 -32.01 -10.81
N GLY A 31 -11.70 -30.75 -10.49
CA GLY A 31 -11.09 -30.13 -9.33
C GLY A 31 -12.06 -29.12 -8.76
N ASP A 32 -12.09 -28.96 -7.45
CA ASP A 32 -12.86 -27.90 -6.80
C ASP A 32 -12.48 -26.57 -7.42
N VAL A 33 -13.50 -25.75 -7.75
CA VAL A 33 -13.31 -24.39 -8.24
C VAL A 33 -12.67 -23.59 -7.10
N GLN A 34 -11.36 -23.44 -7.15
CA GLN A 34 -10.69 -22.49 -6.29
C GLN A 34 -11.09 -21.09 -6.77
N ARG A 35 -11.55 -20.25 -5.85
CA ARG A 35 -11.74 -18.82 -6.13
C ARG A 35 -10.38 -18.30 -6.58
N GLY A 36 -10.29 -17.85 -7.82
CA GLY A 36 -9.13 -17.11 -8.29
C GLY A 36 -8.95 -15.87 -7.42
N ASN A 37 -7.71 -15.42 -7.29
CA ASN A 37 -7.43 -14.14 -6.65
C ASN A 37 -8.34 -13.06 -7.27
N PRO A 38 -8.87 -12.11 -6.46
CA PRO A 38 -9.61 -10.98 -7.00
C PRO A 38 -8.83 -10.33 -8.14
N LEU A 39 -9.52 -9.98 -9.23
CA LEU A 39 -8.93 -9.18 -10.30
C LEU A 39 -8.47 -7.84 -9.69
N GLY A 40 -7.18 -7.70 -9.47
CA GLY A 40 -6.56 -6.56 -8.76
C GLY A 40 -5.51 -6.99 -7.74
N ALA A 41 -5.54 -8.24 -7.27
CA ALA A 41 -4.44 -8.83 -6.51
C ALA A 41 -3.54 -9.62 -7.48
N SER A 42 -2.89 -8.93 -8.39
CA SER A 42 -1.72 -9.50 -9.05
C SER A 42 -0.63 -9.61 -8.00
N PRO A 43 0.05 -10.75 -7.87
CA PRO A 43 1.42 -10.77 -7.38
C PRO A 43 2.32 -10.23 -8.48
N GLU A 44 1.91 -9.11 -9.10
CA GLU A 44 2.70 -8.36 -10.06
C GLU A 44 3.65 -7.49 -9.28
N GLY A 45 4.88 -7.85 -9.43
CA GLY A 45 5.95 -6.94 -9.11
C GLY A 45 6.58 -7.20 -7.74
N GLN A 46 7.30 -8.29 -7.63
CA GLN A 46 8.69 -8.03 -7.30
C GLN A 46 9.24 -7.19 -8.47
N ASP A 47 8.76 -5.96 -8.61
CA ASP A 47 9.46 -4.93 -9.36
C ASP A 47 10.84 -4.87 -8.71
N PHE A 48 11.84 -5.32 -9.45
CA PHE A 48 13.22 -5.20 -9.07
C PHE A 48 13.49 -3.71 -8.90
N LEU A 49 13.33 -3.21 -7.67
CA LEU A 49 13.96 -1.96 -7.32
C LEU A 49 15.44 -2.19 -7.59
N PRO A 50 16.10 -1.39 -8.43
CA PRO A 50 17.52 -1.52 -8.62
C PRO A 50 18.17 -1.51 -7.24
N LEU A 51 18.96 -2.55 -6.96
CA LEU A 51 19.72 -2.60 -5.72
C LEU A 51 20.58 -1.34 -5.67
N ALA A 52 20.41 -0.56 -4.62
CA ALA A 52 21.24 0.61 -4.40
C ALA A 52 22.71 0.17 -4.34
N SER A 53 23.57 0.92 -5.01
CA SER A 53 25.01 0.66 -5.01
C SER A 53 25.65 1.19 -3.73
N ASP A 54 26.74 0.57 -3.30
CA ASP A 54 27.58 1.08 -2.24
C ASP A 54 28.31 2.37 -2.68
N PRO A 55 28.81 3.20 -1.72
CA PRO A 55 29.66 4.33 -2.04
C PRO A 55 30.87 3.91 -2.88
N VAL A 56 31.13 4.66 -3.94
CA VAL A 56 32.27 4.41 -4.83
C VAL A 56 33.53 5.02 -4.21
N ASP A 57 34.65 4.26 -4.23
CA ASP A 57 35.93 4.76 -3.74
C ASP A 57 36.41 5.93 -4.60
N GLY A 58 36.78 7.05 -3.94
CA GLY A 58 37.22 8.28 -4.60
C GLY A 58 36.10 9.13 -5.17
N ALA A 59 34.84 8.81 -4.90
CA ALA A 59 33.71 9.66 -5.28
C ALA A 59 33.79 11.02 -4.58
N GLY A 60 33.50 12.09 -5.33
CA GLY A 60 33.47 13.46 -4.81
C GLY A 60 32.26 13.77 -3.92
N PRO A 61 32.23 14.94 -3.29
CA PRO A 61 31.15 15.34 -2.36
C PRO A 61 29.76 15.23 -2.97
N GLU A 62 29.57 15.71 -4.19
CA GLU A 62 28.27 15.67 -4.89
C GLU A 62 27.84 14.24 -5.21
N GLU A 63 28.77 13.41 -5.70
CA GLU A 63 28.51 12.00 -6.05
C GLU A 63 28.13 11.17 -4.81
N ILE A 64 28.71 11.46 -3.65
CA ILE A 64 28.36 10.81 -2.38
C ILE A 64 26.95 11.17 -1.96
N VAL A 65 26.51 12.43 -2.09
CA VAL A 65 25.16 12.86 -1.76
C VAL A 65 24.16 12.31 -2.76
N GLU A 66 24.48 12.30 -4.06
CA GLU A 66 23.63 11.70 -5.09
C GLU A 66 23.43 10.18 -4.83
N GLY A 67 24.52 9.45 -4.59
CA GLY A 67 24.48 8.03 -4.25
C GLY A 67 23.70 7.73 -2.98
N PHE A 68 23.82 8.57 -1.96
CA PHE A 68 23.01 8.48 -0.75
C PHE A 68 21.51 8.62 -1.05
N MET A 69 21.14 9.66 -1.80
CA MET A 69 19.73 9.89 -2.15
C MET A 69 19.14 8.74 -2.96
N GLU A 70 19.92 8.15 -3.87
CA GLU A 70 19.51 6.94 -4.60
C GLU A 70 19.36 5.73 -3.66
N ALA A 71 20.30 5.52 -2.74
CA ALA A 71 20.24 4.42 -1.79
C ALA A 71 19.10 4.60 -0.77
N ALA A 72 18.78 5.84 -0.39
CA ALA A 72 17.73 6.16 0.57
C ALA A 72 16.31 5.85 0.07
N ILE A 73 16.12 5.66 -1.23
CA ILE A 73 14.82 5.24 -1.80
C ILE A 73 14.44 3.83 -1.36
N THR A 74 15.43 2.96 -1.15
CA THR A 74 15.18 1.55 -0.84
C THR A 74 15.14 1.30 0.67
N PRO A 75 13.96 1.00 1.25
CA PRO A 75 13.81 0.82 2.68
C PRO A 75 14.27 -0.57 3.18
N ALA A 76 14.87 -1.42 2.32
CA ALA A 76 15.34 -2.74 2.67
C ALA A 76 16.38 -2.69 3.79
N ASP A 77 16.39 -3.69 4.66
CA ASP A 77 17.36 -3.88 5.74
C ASP A 77 17.63 -2.60 6.57
N ASN A 78 16.54 -1.85 6.86
CA ASN A 78 16.62 -0.58 7.59
C ASN A 78 17.54 0.44 6.92
N TRP A 79 17.50 0.56 5.58
CA TRP A 79 18.34 1.45 4.78
C TRP A 79 19.85 1.20 4.94
N ASP A 80 20.26 -0.04 5.10
CA ASP A 80 21.67 -0.39 5.35
C ASP A 80 22.60 0.20 4.28
N THR A 81 22.23 0.11 3.00
CA THR A 81 23.04 0.67 1.91
C THR A 81 23.17 2.20 2.03
N ALA A 82 22.07 2.91 2.29
CA ALA A 82 22.12 4.36 2.47
C ALA A 82 23.00 4.76 3.67
N ARG A 83 22.95 4.00 4.76
CA ARG A 83 23.78 4.27 5.95
C ARG A 83 25.27 4.13 5.71
N ARG A 84 25.71 3.41 4.68
CA ARG A 84 27.13 3.32 4.29
C ARG A 84 27.72 4.60 3.71
N PHE A 85 26.86 5.50 3.24
CA PHE A 85 27.23 6.84 2.78
C PHE A 85 27.44 7.83 3.92
N LEU A 86 26.97 7.50 5.13
CA LEU A 86 27.01 8.36 6.31
C LEU A 86 28.23 8.10 7.15
N THR A 87 28.63 9.09 7.95
CA THR A 87 29.58 8.83 9.05
C THR A 87 28.93 7.89 10.08
N PRO A 88 29.72 7.14 10.86
CA PRO A 88 29.18 6.22 11.88
C PRO A 88 28.24 6.90 12.87
N GLU A 89 28.54 8.14 13.23
CA GLU A 89 27.73 8.96 14.14
C GLU A 89 26.35 9.26 13.54
N LEU A 90 26.31 9.79 12.32
CA LEU A 90 25.05 10.08 11.62
C LEU A 90 24.31 8.81 11.27
N ALA A 91 24.98 7.74 10.84
CA ALA A 91 24.36 6.46 10.53
C ALA A 91 23.56 5.89 11.72
N SER A 92 24.00 6.15 12.95
CA SER A 92 23.32 5.69 14.17
C SER A 92 22.08 6.55 14.53
N THR A 93 22.03 7.80 14.10
CA THR A 93 21.01 8.79 14.51
C THR A 93 20.02 9.18 13.41
N TRP A 94 20.40 9.03 12.15
CA TRP A 94 19.56 9.37 11.01
C TRP A 94 18.26 8.54 10.96
N ARG A 95 17.13 9.23 10.81
CA ARG A 95 15.77 8.68 10.86
C ARG A 95 15.06 8.82 9.51
N PRO A 96 15.16 7.83 8.63
CA PRO A 96 14.52 7.84 7.31
C PRO A 96 12.99 7.82 7.34
N ASN A 97 12.40 7.32 8.44
CA ASN A 97 10.94 7.19 8.58
C ASN A 97 10.22 8.47 9.03
N THR A 98 10.91 9.59 9.21
CA THR A 98 10.29 10.83 9.71
C THR A 98 9.49 11.56 8.65
N GLY A 99 9.73 11.26 7.37
CA GLY A 99 8.97 11.84 6.26
C GLY A 99 9.58 11.52 4.90
N VAL A 100 8.80 11.82 3.89
CA VAL A 100 9.19 11.65 2.48
C VAL A 100 8.87 12.94 1.74
N SER A 101 9.85 13.52 1.06
CA SER A 101 9.63 14.55 0.06
C SER A 101 9.55 13.90 -1.32
N ILE A 102 8.49 14.19 -2.05
CA ILE A 102 8.27 13.62 -3.39
C ILE A 102 8.53 14.72 -4.41
N ASP A 103 9.49 14.49 -5.31
CA ASP A 103 9.82 15.42 -6.38
C ASP A 103 9.39 14.89 -7.77
N VAL A 104 9.41 15.79 -8.74
CA VAL A 104 9.00 15.48 -10.12
C VAL A 104 9.86 14.38 -10.73
N SER A 105 11.20 14.50 -10.58
CA SER A 105 12.14 13.57 -11.21
C SER A 105 13.55 13.70 -10.60
N ALA A 106 14.19 12.57 -10.35
CA ALA A 106 15.58 12.54 -9.92
C ALA A 106 16.53 13.19 -10.95
N ALA A 107 16.21 13.11 -12.24
CA ALA A 107 17.03 13.69 -13.30
C ALA A 107 17.03 15.23 -13.34
N THR A 108 16.08 15.87 -12.66
CA THR A 108 15.99 17.35 -12.59
C THR A 108 16.63 17.92 -11.32
N ARG A 109 17.14 17.07 -10.43
CA ARG A 109 17.85 17.51 -9.23
C ARG A 109 19.16 18.18 -9.61
N SER A 110 19.50 19.24 -8.89
CA SER A 110 20.77 19.96 -9.07
C SER A 110 21.57 19.84 -7.79
N PHE A 111 22.79 19.34 -7.91
CA PHE A 111 23.74 19.18 -6.83
C PHE A 111 24.82 20.26 -6.98
N VAL A 112 25.11 20.99 -5.91
CA VAL A 112 26.11 22.05 -5.90
C VAL A 112 26.93 21.95 -4.62
N SER A 113 28.24 21.76 -4.79
CA SER A 113 29.23 21.77 -3.70
C SER A 113 29.90 23.14 -3.61
N ASN A 114 30.36 23.50 -2.42
CA ASN A 114 31.24 24.65 -2.20
C ASN A 114 32.72 24.33 -2.47
N VAL A 115 33.04 23.07 -2.82
CA VAL A 115 34.39 22.62 -3.19
C VAL A 115 34.38 22.27 -4.67
N GLU A 116 35.14 23.02 -5.48
CA GLU A 116 35.21 22.80 -6.94
C GLU A 116 36.24 21.70 -7.31
N ASP A 117 37.30 21.55 -6.52
CA ASP A 117 38.36 20.53 -6.71
C ASP A 117 38.74 19.92 -5.35
N ASP A 118 38.42 18.65 -5.19
CA ASP A 118 38.69 17.90 -3.96
C ASP A 118 39.99 17.07 -4.01
N SER A 119 40.79 17.23 -5.07
CA SER A 119 42.04 16.49 -5.28
C SER A 119 43.10 16.78 -4.20
N GLU A 120 43.07 17.96 -3.56
CA GLU A 120 43.94 18.37 -2.49
C GLU A 120 43.34 18.23 -1.09
N ALA A 121 42.08 17.72 -1.00
CA ALA A 121 41.40 17.61 0.30
C ALA A 121 42.08 16.56 1.21
N GLU A 122 42.17 16.89 2.49
CA GLU A 122 42.79 16.04 3.53
C GLU A 122 41.70 15.44 4.47
N ASP A 123 42.08 14.44 5.26
CA ASP A 123 41.17 13.89 6.27
C ASP A 123 40.81 14.95 7.31
N GLY A 124 39.52 15.12 7.59
CA GLY A 124 38.95 16.15 8.46
C GLY A 124 38.42 17.37 7.70
N ASP A 125 38.70 17.50 6.39
CA ASP A 125 38.09 18.54 5.58
C ASP A 125 36.58 18.30 5.40
N THR A 126 35.82 19.39 5.28
CA THR A 126 34.37 19.34 5.09
C THR A 126 33.93 20.09 3.83
N ALA A 127 32.84 19.62 3.22
CA ALA A 127 32.21 20.33 2.13
C ALA A 127 30.69 20.40 2.34
N ASP A 128 30.12 21.56 1.97
CA ASP A 128 28.67 21.74 1.95
C ASP A 128 28.13 21.36 0.58
N VAL A 129 27.19 20.45 0.54
CA VAL A 129 26.47 20.07 -0.68
C VAL A 129 25.01 20.48 -0.55
N ARG A 130 24.53 21.23 -1.53
CA ARG A 130 23.13 21.65 -1.60
C ARG A 130 22.45 21.01 -2.77
N VAL A 131 21.30 20.38 -2.52
CA VAL A 131 20.49 19.72 -3.54
C VAL A 131 19.21 20.51 -3.72
N ALA A 132 18.96 21.02 -4.93
CA ALA A 132 17.70 21.66 -5.29
C ALA A 132 16.84 20.69 -6.11
N PHE A 133 15.54 20.68 -5.85
CA PHE A 133 14.56 19.86 -6.53
C PHE A 133 13.16 20.49 -6.54
N ASP A 134 12.30 20.09 -7.47
CA ASP A 134 10.91 20.55 -7.57
C ASP A 134 10.00 19.58 -6.85
N GLN A 135 9.57 19.95 -5.64
CA GLN A 135 8.68 19.15 -4.82
C GLN A 135 7.24 19.22 -5.31
N ILE A 136 6.55 18.09 -5.35
CA ILE A 136 5.13 17.98 -5.72
C ILE A 136 4.26 17.50 -4.56
N ALA A 137 4.83 16.75 -3.63
CA ALA A 137 4.10 16.25 -2.47
C ALA A 137 5.05 15.91 -1.32
N SER A 138 4.46 15.57 -0.18
CA SER A 138 5.17 15.01 0.97
C SER A 138 4.32 13.98 1.70
N VAL A 139 4.98 13.06 2.39
CA VAL A 139 4.36 12.14 3.35
C VAL A 139 5.04 12.37 4.70
N ASP A 140 4.26 12.62 5.73
CA ASP A 140 4.80 12.83 7.07
C ASP A 140 5.11 11.50 7.81
N ALA A 141 5.64 11.59 9.02
CA ALA A 141 5.98 10.42 9.85
C ALA A 141 4.77 9.52 10.17
N THR A 142 3.55 10.04 10.04
CA THR A 142 2.31 9.29 10.28
C THR A 142 1.75 8.65 9.01
N GLY A 143 2.41 8.83 7.86
CA GLY A 143 1.96 8.37 6.56
C GLY A 143 0.94 9.28 5.89
N ALA A 144 0.68 10.48 6.42
CA ALA A 144 -0.25 11.42 5.82
C ALA A 144 0.36 12.09 4.59
N TYR A 145 -0.27 11.86 3.44
CA TYR A 145 0.12 12.50 2.17
C TYR A 145 -0.46 13.92 2.09
N SER A 146 0.37 14.84 1.63
CA SER A 146 -0.02 16.23 1.38
C SER A 146 0.62 16.72 0.08
N GLU A 147 -0.17 17.37 -0.77
CA GLU A 147 0.37 18.06 -1.94
C GLU A 147 1.23 19.25 -1.47
N ALA A 148 2.38 19.43 -2.10
CA ALA A 148 3.30 20.51 -1.79
C ALA A 148 4.07 20.86 -3.08
N PHE A 149 3.76 22.01 -3.65
CA PHE A 149 4.33 22.40 -4.93
C PHE A 149 5.35 23.52 -4.77
N GLY A 150 6.49 23.36 -5.39
CA GLY A 150 7.49 24.41 -5.52
C GLY A 150 8.92 23.92 -5.41
N ALA A 151 9.83 24.86 -5.64
CA ALA A 151 11.25 24.61 -5.47
C ALA A 151 11.57 24.36 -3.99
N SER A 152 12.27 23.26 -3.72
CA SER A 152 12.73 22.86 -2.40
C SER A 152 14.23 22.59 -2.44
N ASN A 153 14.86 22.52 -1.29
CA ASN A 153 16.27 22.17 -1.20
C ASN A 153 16.58 21.37 0.06
N SER A 154 17.61 20.53 -0.04
CA SER A 154 18.21 19.82 1.08
C SER A 154 19.68 20.20 1.19
N ALA A 155 20.17 20.38 2.41
CA ALA A 155 21.56 20.68 2.69
C ALA A 155 22.23 19.51 3.38
N PHE A 156 23.44 19.20 2.96
CA PHE A 156 24.25 18.12 3.46
C PHE A 156 25.64 18.67 3.80
N VAL A 157 26.25 18.16 4.86
CA VAL A 157 27.66 18.35 5.15
C VAL A 157 28.35 17.02 4.96
N VAL A 158 29.37 16.99 4.12
CA VAL A 158 30.22 15.80 3.93
C VAL A 158 31.57 16.05 4.57
N GLU A 159 32.13 15.03 5.16
CA GLU A 159 33.46 15.05 5.83
C GLU A 159 34.35 13.97 5.19
N ARG A 160 35.61 14.31 4.97
CA ARG A 160 36.60 13.36 4.49
C ARG A 160 37.18 12.55 5.63
N THR A 161 36.98 11.24 5.58
CA THR A 161 37.44 10.31 6.59
C THR A 161 38.16 9.13 5.92
N LYS A 162 39.42 8.86 6.28
CA LYS A 162 40.23 7.79 5.68
C LYS A 162 40.33 7.88 4.16
N GLY A 163 40.47 9.09 3.65
CA GLY A 163 40.57 9.37 2.22
C GLY A 163 39.26 9.26 1.44
N GLN A 164 38.11 9.11 2.11
CA GLN A 164 36.80 8.95 1.49
C GLN A 164 35.83 9.99 2.05
N TRP A 165 34.99 10.57 1.20
CA TRP A 165 33.91 11.44 1.63
C TRP A 165 32.76 10.64 2.23
N ARG A 166 32.21 11.10 3.35
CA ARG A 166 31.00 10.56 4.00
C ARG A 166 30.13 11.71 4.50
N ILE A 167 28.82 11.53 4.49
CA ILE A 167 27.87 12.55 4.96
C ILE A 167 27.91 12.59 6.48
N ALA A 168 28.27 13.75 7.03
CA ALA A 168 28.30 14.01 8.47
C ALA A 168 27.01 14.67 8.97
N GLU A 169 26.33 15.46 8.11
CA GLU A 169 25.01 16.03 8.41
C GLU A 169 24.07 15.84 7.21
N ALA A 170 22.86 15.39 7.49
CA ALA A 170 21.78 15.24 6.52
C ALA A 170 20.43 15.51 7.20
N PRO A 171 19.41 15.98 6.48
CA PRO A 171 18.06 16.02 7.00
C PRO A 171 17.53 14.59 7.25
N ASP A 172 16.67 14.45 8.25
CA ASP A 172 15.89 13.24 8.46
C ASP A 172 14.86 13.06 7.32
N GLY A 173 14.42 11.83 7.10
CA GLY A 173 13.53 11.48 6.00
C GLY A 173 14.27 11.15 4.70
N VAL A 174 13.51 11.04 3.62
CA VAL A 174 14.03 10.68 2.29
C VAL A 174 13.42 11.58 1.20
N VAL A 175 14.13 11.74 0.10
CA VAL A 175 13.63 12.39 -1.12
C VAL A 175 13.52 11.35 -2.21
N ILE A 176 12.35 11.22 -2.81
CA ILE A 176 12.04 10.22 -3.83
C ILE A 176 11.30 10.87 -5.00
N ASP A 177 11.58 10.46 -6.22
CA ASP A 177 10.79 10.92 -7.36
C ASP A 177 9.42 10.21 -7.46
N GLU A 178 8.46 10.87 -8.11
CA GLU A 178 7.08 10.41 -8.25
C GLU A 178 7.00 8.98 -8.80
N SER A 179 7.81 8.67 -9.82
CA SER A 179 7.78 7.38 -10.48
C SER A 179 8.23 6.22 -9.58
N ARG A 180 9.20 6.48 -8.70
CA ARG A 180 9.70 5.52 -7.73
C ARG A 180 8.82 5.47 -6.49
N PHE A 181 8.24 6.61 -6.08
CA PHE A 181 7.29 6.65 -4.97
C PHE A 181 6.15 5.65 -5.18
N ALA A 182 5.49 5.66 -6.34
CA ALA A 182 4.41 4.74 -6.67
C ALA A 182 4.82 3.24 -6.65
N ARG A 183 6.12 2.94 -6.75
CA ARG A 183 6.65 1.56 -6.67
C ARG A 183 7.06 1.15 -5.27
N VAL A 184 7.58 2.09 -4.47
CA VAL A 184 8.11 1.82 -3.13
C VAL A 184 7.06 1.94 -2.05
N TYR A 185 6.13 2.88 -2.20
CA TYR A 185 5.06 3.17 -1.26
C TYR A 185 3.72 2.64 -1.77
N ASP A 186 2.85 2.32 -0.84
CA ASP A 186 1.45 1.98 -1.12
C ASP A 186 0.53 2.70 -0.15
N ASP A 187 -0.72 2.86 -0.55
CA ASP A 187 -1.73 3.42 0.32
C ASP A 187 -2.44 2.33 1.12
N TYR A 188 -2.64 2.61 2.40
CA TYR A 188 -3.27 1.70 3.35
C TYR A 188 -4.38 2.42 4.09
N ALA A 189 -5.56 1.83 4.11
CA ALA A 189 -6.73 2.39 4.78
C ALA A 189 -6.78 1.97 6.26
N LEU A 190 -6.33 2.86 7.16
CA LEU A 190 -6.52 2.67 8.59
C LEU A 190 -8.01 2.90 8.92
N GLN A 191 -8.65 1.93 9.55
CA GLN A 191 -10.07 1.99 9.86
C GLN A 191 -10.31 2.62 11.23
N TYR A 192 -11.12 3.66 11.28
CA TYR A 192 -11.57 4.29 12.52
C TYR A 192 -13.07 4.13 12.67
N PHE A 193 -13.57 4.03 13.91
CA PHE A 193 -15.01 4.03 14.11
C PHE A 193 -15.62 5.41 13.90
N ASP A 194 -16.85 5.44 13.40
CA ASP A 194 -17.68 6.63 13.46
C ASP A 194 -18.07 6.98 14.91
N GLN A 195 -18.70 8.13 15.13
CA GLN A 195 -19.09 8.58 16.47
C GLN A 195 -20.13 7.68 17.14
N THR A 196 -20.82 6.82 16.38
CA THR A 196 -21.85 5.88 16.90
C THR A 196 -21.30 4.50 17.23
N TRP A 197 -20.05 4.19 16.87
CA TRP A 197 -19.43 2.87 16.97
C TRP A 197 -20.06 1.80 16.07
N GLU A 198 -20.79 2.22 15.05
CA GLU A 198 -21.50 1.30 14.16
C GLU A 198 -20.78 1.05 12.85
N ARG A 199 -19.97 2.01 12.37
CA ARG A 199 -19.30 1.95 11.08
C ARG A 199 -17.80 2.19 11.20
N LEU A 200 -17.07 1.65 10.23
CA LEU A 200 -15.65 1.94 10.05
C LEU A 200 -15.46 2.90 8.89
N VAL A 201 -14.63 3.91 9.12
CA VAL A 201 -14.30 4.98 8.18
C VAL A 201 -12.81 4.90 7.86
N PRO A 202 -12.41 4.82 6.60
CA PRO A 202 -11.01 4.71 6.21
C PRO A 202 -10.28 6.06 6.32
N ASP A 203 -9.09 6.02 6.88
CA ASP A 203 -8.08 7.09 6.83
C ASP A 203 -6.87 6.58 6.05
N VAL A 204 -6.69 7.07 4.84
CA VAL A 204 -5.64 6.57 3.93
C VAL A 204 -4.28 7.11 4.34
N ARG A 205 -3.32 6.21 4.52
CA ARG A 205 -1.93 6.48 4.90
C ARG A 205 -0.97 5.80 3.94
N TRP A 206 0.18 6.39 3.70
CA TRP A 206 1.19 5.87 2.80
C TRP A 206 2.37 5.31 3.56
N PHE A 207 2.69 4.05 3.35
CA PHE A 207 3.85 3.39 3.95
C PHE A 207 4.64 2.62 2.90
N PRO A 208 5.95 2.39 3.15
CA PRO A 208 6.76 1.55 2.26
C PRO A 208 6.20 0.12 2.17
N ARG A 209 6.17 -0.43 0.98
CA ARG A 209 5.84 -1.85 0.75
C ARG A 209 6.93 -2.73 1.36
N ARG A 210 6.62 -3.40 2.44
CA ARG A 210 7.55 -4.28 3.16
C ARG A 210 6.81 -5.50 3.70
N ALA A 211 7.57 -6.60 3.90
CA ALA A 211 7.03 -7.77 4.61
C ALA A 211 6.53 -7.44 6.04
N THR A 212 7.03 -6.37 6.64
CA THR A 212 6.65 -5.89 7.98
C THR A 212 5.57 -4.81 7.97
N VAL A 213 4.85 -4.60 6.85
CA VAL A 213 3.84 -3.54 6.75
C VAL A 213 2.74 -3.67 7.81
N ALA A 214 2.34 -4.89 8.18
CA ALA A 214 1.39 -5.15 9.26
C ALA A 214 1.82 -4.51 10.60
N THR A 215 3.12 -4.56 10.90
CA THR A 215 3.68 -3.90 12.08
C THR A 215 3.56 -2.39 12.00
N THR A 216 3.93 -1.79 10.86
CA THR A 216 3.86 -0.34 10.65
C THR A 216 2.42 0.16 10.75
N ILE A 217 1.47 -0.55 10.15
CA ILE A 217 0.04 -0.25 10.22
C ILE A 217 -0.46 -0.32 11.65
N ALA A 218 -0.14 -1.40 12.37
CA ALA A 218 -0.54 -1.56 13.78
C ALA A 218 0.04 -0.46 14.68
N GLN A 219 1.31 -0.10 14.48
CA GLN A 219 1.95 1.02 15.21
C GLN A 219 1.24 2.34 14.94
N SER A 220 0.92 2.64 13.66
CA SER A 220 0.23 3.86 13.28
C SER A 220 -1.20 3.94 13.81
N LEU A 221 -1.91 2.81 13.85
CA LEU A 221 -3.28 2.77 14.37
C LEU A 221 -3.34 2.85 15.89
N ILE A 222 -2.48 2.09 16.59
CA ILE A 222 -2.50 1.98 18.06
C ILE A 222 -1.91 3.23 18.71
N GLY A 223 -0.82 3.77 18.17
CA GLY A 223 -0.12 4.93 18.72
C GLY A 223 -0.51 6.27 18.11
N GLY A 224 -1.34 6.27 17.05
CA GLY A 224 -1.67 7.43 16.26
C GLY A 224 -3.10 7.93 16.44
N ALA A 225 -3.32 9.14 15.92
CA ALA A 225 -4.64 9.76 15.80
C ALA A 225 -5.08 9.78 14.33
N PRO A 226 -6.39 9.85 14.05
CA PRO A 226 -6.87 10.11 12.70
C PRO A 226 -6.37 11.48 12.20
N ARG A 227 -6.41 11.69 10.88
CA ARG A 227 -6.04 12.99 10.33
C ARG A 227 -6.91 14.11 10.92
N PRO A 228 -6.36 15.34 11.12
CA PRO A 228 -7.09 16.43 11.77
C PRO A 228 -8.43 16.78 11.14
N TRP A 229 -8.56 16.63 9.81
CA TRP A 229 -9.83 16.90 9.13
C TRP A 229 -10.89 15.81 9.37
N LEU A 230 -10.46 14.58 9.66
CA LEU A 230 -11.33 13.43 9.92
C LEU A 230 -11.64 13.27 11.41
N ASP A 231 -10.75 13.71 12.29
CA ASP A 231 -10.85 13.60 13.76
C ASP A 231 -12.22 13.98 14.34
N PRO A 232 -12.90 15.06 13.90
CA PRO A 232 -14.23 15.38 14.42
C PRO A 232 -15.34 14.36 14.07
N ALA A 233 -15.11 13.52 13.06
CA ALA A 233 -16.12 12.57 12.54
C ALA A 233 -15.90 11.13 13.01
N VAL A 234 -14.69 10.81 13.50
CA VAL A 234 -14.31 9.44 13.85
C VAL A 234 -13.66 9.36 15.24
N GLN A 235 -13.46 8.14 15.71
CA GLN A 235 -12.81 7.87 16.97
C GLN A 235 -12.02 6.55 16.92
N SER A 236 -10.92 6.49 17.64
CA SER A 236 -10.13 5.27 17.81
C SER A 236 -10.68 4.43 18.96
N ALA A 237 -10.72 3.12 18.78
CA ALA A 237 -11.00 2.19 19.87
C ALA A 237 -9.80 2.00 20.81
N PHE A 238 -8.60 2.46 20.41
CA PHE A 238 -7.39 2.34 21.19
C PHE A 238 -7.25 3.57 22.11
N PRO A 239 -7.34 3.39 23.46
CA PRO A 239 -7.02 4.44 24.41
C PRO A 239 -5.54 4.87 24.28
N GLN A 240 -5.23 6.14 24.55
CA GLN A 240 -3.88 6.71 24.40
C GLN A 240 -2.80 6.01 25.23
N GLU A 241 -3.17 5.44 26.36
CA GLU A 241 -2.27 4.69 27.25
C GLU A 241 -1.97 3.28 26.76
N VAL A 242 -2.73 2.74 25.81
CA VAL A 242 -2.50 1.43 25.20
C VAL A 242 -1.48 1.57 24.07
N GLN A 243 -0.42 0.79 24.18
CA GLN A 243 0.69 0.79 23.22
C GLN A 243 1.13 -0.63 22.91
N LEU A 244 1.82 -0.81 21.79
CA LEU A 244 2.51 -2.06 21.52
C LEU A 244 3.62 -2.28 22.56
N ALA A 245 3.70 -3.47 23.10
CA ALA A 245 4.77 -3.90 24.00
C ALA A 245 5.98 -4.45 23.24
N ARG A 246 5.85 -4.68 21.94
CA ARG A 246 6.92 -5.12 21.02
C ARG A 246 6.78 -4.35 19.71
N ASP A 247 7.93 -4.03 19.10
CA ASP A 247 7.97 -3.35 17.80
C ASP A 247 7.74 -4.32 16.62
N ALA A 248 6.92 -5.36 16.83
CA ALA A 248 6.60 -6.34 15.81
C ALA A 248 5.21 -6.95 16.04
N VAL A 249 4.50 -7.17 14.94
CA VAL A 249 3.23 -7.90 14.87
C VAL A 249 3.46 -9.12 13.99
N PRO A 250 3.91 -10.24 14.55
CA PRO A 250 4.09 -11.48 13.80
C PRO A 250 2.74 -12.08 13.40
N ILE A 251 2.69 -12.68 12.22
CA ILE A 251 1.56 -13.47 11.74
C ILE A 251 1.99 -14.92 11.75
N ASP A 252 1.25 -15.76 12.45
CA ASP A 252 1.56 -17.18 12.53
C ASP A 252 1.04 -17.96 11.30
N PRO A 253 1.43 -19.25 11.12
CA PRO A 253 0.98 -20.05 9.97
C PRO A 253 -0.56 -20.26 9.93
N ASP A 254 -1.25 -20.06 11.04
CA ASP A 254 -2.72 -20.12 11.14
C ASP A 254 -3.36 -18.75 10.82
N GLN A 255 -2.61 -17.83 10.20
CA GLN A 255 -3.05 -16.48 9.82
C GLN A 255 -3.56 -15.64 11.01
N ILE A 256 -2.98 -15.84 12.18
CA ILE A 256 -3.29 -15.06 13.39
C ILE A 256 -2.22 -13.98 13.58
N ALA A 257 -2.64 -12.72 13.59
CA ALA A 257 -1.77 -11.60 13.96
C ALA A 257 -1.64 -11.52 15.49
N ASP A 258 -0.46 -11.77 16.03
CA ASP A 258 -0.18 -11.71 17.48
C ASP A 258 0.28 -10.32 17.87
N VAL A 259 -0.56 -9.60 18.60
CA VAL A 259 -0.36 -8.21 18.98
C VAL A 259 -0.11 -8.12 20.47
N ALA A 260 1.14 -7.93 20.85
CA ALA A 260 1.53 -7.74 22.23
C ALA A 260 1.26 -6.30 22.67
N LEU A 261 0.35 -6.13 23.63
CA LEU A 261 -0.01 -4.84 24.21
C LEU A 261 0.66 -4.65 25.57
N ASN A 262 0.81 -3.40 25.99
CA ASN A 262 1.26 -3.06 27.33
C ASN A 262 0.20 -3.36 28.38
N ARG A 263 0.56 -3.24 29.67
CA ARG A 263 -0.32 -3.59 30.79
C ARG A 263 -1.55 -2.70 30.93
N ALA A 264 -1.59 -1.53 30.29
CA ALA A 264 -2.78 -0.66 30.27
C ALA A 264 -4.01 -1.40 29.72
N ALA A 265 -3.80 -2.32 28.77
CA ALA A 265 -4.88 -3.11 28.20
C ALA A 265 -5.61 -4.04 29.20
N LEU A 266 -4.98 -4.41 30.31
CA LEU A 266 -5.59 -5.30 31.34
C LEU A 266 -6.74 -4.63 32.11
N GLY A 267 -6.80 -3.30 32.11
CA GLY A 267 -7.85 -2.55 32.83
C GLY A 267 -9.07 -2.22 31.98
N LEU A 268 -9.09 -2.62 30.72
CA LEU A 268 -10.14 -2.26 29.78
C LEU A 268 -11.35 -3.20 29.92
N ASP A 269 -12.52 -2.65 29.65
CA ASP A 269 -13.75 -3.43 29.59
C ASP A 269 -13.83 -4.29 28.31
N PRO A 270 -14.66 -5.38 28.34
CA PRO A 270 -14.76 -6.29 27.19
C PRO A 270 -15.24 -5.63 25.89
N THR A 271 -16.06 -4.58 25.96
CA THR A 271 -16.56 -3.86 24.77
C THR A 271 -15.44 -3.07 24.11
N THR A 272 -14.64 -2.37 24.89
CA THR A 272 -13.45 -1.65 24.39
C THR A 272 -12.46 -2.62 23.75
N LEU A 273 -12.15 -3.74 24.39
CA LEU A 273 -11.27 -4.78 23.82
C LEU A 273 -11.83 -5.35 22.50
N ALA A 274 -13.15 -5.57 22.43
CA ALA A 274 -13.80 -6.06 21.22
C ALA A 274 -13.72 -5.03 20.08
N ARG A 275 -13.93 -3.74 20.35
CA ARG A 275 -13.78 -2.65 19.39
C ARG A 275 -12.34 -2.53 18.88
N MET A 276 -11.36 -2.57 19.79
CA MET A 276 -9.94 -2.55 19.43
C MET A 276 -9.58 -3.70 18.48
N ARG A 277 -10.04 -4.91 18.79
CA ARG A 277 -9.80 -6.08 17.94
C ARG A 277 -10.46 -5.91 16.58
N THR A 278 -11.72 -5.50 16.53
CA THR A 278 -12.45 -5.27 15.28
C THR A 278 -11.79 -4.21 14.43
N GLN A 279 -11.40 -3.08 15.02
CA GLN A 279 -10.73 -1.97 14.32
C GLN A 279 -9.41 -2.42 13.70
N LEU A 280 -8.54 -3.09 14.46
CA LEU A 280 -7.24 -3.53 13.97
C LEU A 280 -7.38 -4.64 12.92
N GLN A 281 -8.26 -5.61 13.14
CA GLN A 281 -8.52 -6.68 12.19
C GLN A 281 -9.03 -6.12 10.86
N ALA A 282 -10.01 -5.23 10.88
CA ALA A 282 -10.52 -4.58 9.68
C ALA A 282 -9.45 -3.75 8.96
N THR A 283 -8.59 -3.06 9.71
CA THR A 283 -7.46 -2.29 9.14
C THR A 283 -6.46 -3.21 8.44
N LEU A 284 -6.02 -4.29 9.07
CA LEU A 284 -5.06 -5.22 8.47
C LEU A 284 -5.65 -5.94 7.24
N VAL A 285 -6.93 -6.32 7.29
CA VAL A 285 -7.62 -6.91 6.14
C VAL A 285 -7.77 -5.90 5.00
N ALA A 286 -8.16 -4.66 5.29
CA ALA A 286 -8.24 -3.59 4.28
C ALA A 286 -6.88 -3.26 3.66
N ALA A 287 -5.80 -3.46 4.38
CA ALA A 287 -4.42 -3.32 3.92
C ALA A 287 -3.92 -4.53 3.09
N GLY A 288 -4.76 -5.52 2.80
CA GLY A 288 -4.38 -6.71 2.05
C GLY A 288 -3.52 -7.72 2.84
N VAL A 289 -3.38 -7.53 4.15
CA VAL A 289 -2.67 -8.48 5.00
C VAL A 289 -3.53 -9.74 5.16
N GLN A 290 -2.97 -10.88 4.82
CA GLN A 290 -3.67 -12.17 4.92
C GLN A 290 -3.71 -12.62 6.37
N ILE A 291 -4.82 -12.34 7.06
CA ILE A 291 -5.09 -12.77 8.43
C ILE A 291 -6.55 -13.21 8.56
N ASP A 292 -6.76 -14.20 9.40
CA ASP A 292 -8.11 -14.63 9.82
C ASP A 292 -8.55 -13.90 11.08
N GLN A 293 -7.61 -13.63 11.99
CA GLN A 293 -7.93 -12.96 13.24
C GLN A 293 -6.74 -12.22 13.86
N VAL A 294 -7.06 -11.28 14.75
CA VAL A 294 -6.11 -10.62 15.64
C VAL A 294 -6.22 -11.25 17.03
N ARG A 295 -5.07 -11.55 17.64
CA ARG A 295 -4.97 -12.01 19.03
C ARG A 295 -4.17 -11.01 19.84
N PHE A 296 -4.76 -10.50 20.91
CA PHE A 296 -4.05 -9.65 21.86
C PHE A 296 -3.35 -10.48 22.92
N THR A 297 -2.14 -10.07 23.28
CA THR A 297 -1.39 -10.66 24.41
C THR A 297 -0.85 -9.56 25.32
N VAL A 298 -0.77 -9.83 26.62
CA VAL A 298 -0.12 -8.96 27.61
C VAL A 298 0.81 -9.83 28.45
N ASP A 299 2.07 -9.44 28.58
CA ASP A 299 3.12 -10.23 29.25
C ASP A 299 3.15 -11.70 28.76
N GLY A 300 2.88 -11.93 27.46
CA GLY A 300 2.87 -13.25 26.83
C GLY A 300 1.63 -14.10 27.13
N ARG A 301 0.62 -13.56 27.79
CA ARG A 301 -0.66 -14.25 28.05
C ARG A 301 -1.76 -13.70 27.15
N ALA A 302 -2.58 -14.58 26.60
CA ALA A 302 -3.72 -14.17 25.79
C ALA A 302 -4.67 -13.26 26.60
N LEU A 303 -5.09 -12.17 25.96
CA LEU A 303 -6.12 -11.27 26.46
C LEU A 303 -7.38 -11.51 25.64
N GLU A 304 -8.42 -12.00 26.29
CA GLU A 304 -9.67 -12.30 25.62
C GLU A 304 -10.34 -11.03 25.10
N ALA A 305 -10.56 -10.98 23.80
CA ALA A 305 -11.24 -9.89 23.13
C ALA A 305 -12.24 -10.47 22.11
N GLY A 306 -13.50 -10.09 22.24
CA GLY A 306 -14.53 -10.40 21.24
C GLY A 306 -14.34 -9.58 19.94
N VAL A 307 -15.38 -9.57 19.12
CA VAL A 307 -15.54 -8.65 17.98
C VAL A 307 -16.88 -7.95 18.12
N VAL A 308 -16.99 -6.74 17.59
CA VAL A 308 -18.26 -6.04 17.44
C VAL A 308 -18.76 -6.16 16.00
N GLU A 309 -20.07 -6.22 15.84
CA GLU A 309 -20.68 -6.16 14.53
C GLU A 309 -20.57 -4.73 14.00
N VAL A 310 -20.10 -4.60 12.76
CA VAL A 310 -20.01 -3.31 12.04
C VAL A 310 -20.96 -3.35 10.86
N VAL A 311 -21.68 -2.26 10.68
CA VAL A 311 -22.53 -2.05 9.51
C VAL A 311 -21.61 -1.81 8.32
N THR A 312 -21.58 -2.75 7.40
CA THR A 312 -20.93 -2.56 6.11
C THR A 312 -21.98 -2.02 5.15
N ASP A 313 -21.74 -0.80 4.64
CA ASP A 313 -22.49 -0.29 3.49
C ASP A 313 -22.03 -1.01 2.22
N THR A 314 -22.07 -2.33 2.22
CA THR A 314 -22.13 -3.07 0.96
C THR A 314 -23.50 -2.75 0.39
N ALA A 315 -23.53 -1.77 -0.51
CA ALA A 315 -24.62 -1.75 -1.47
C ALA A 315 -24.56 -3.13 -2.16
N ASP A 316 -25.50 -3.97 -1.84
CA ASP A 316 -25.81 -5.20 -2.59
C ASP A 316 -26.40 -4.79 -3.95
N ALA A 317 -25.84 -3.70 -4.50
CA ALA A 317 -26.23 -3.08 -5.73
C ALA A 317 -25.58 -3.87 -6.85
N GLY A 318 -26.34 -4.81 -7.39
CA GLY A 318 -26.09 -5.28 -8.73
C GLY A 318 -25.92 -4.06 -9.65
N SER A 319 -25.12 -4.17 -10.70
CA SER A 319 -24.94 -3.07 -11.66
C SER A 319 -26.29 -2.61 -12.18
N LEU A 320 -26.53 -1.29 -12.14
CA LEU A 320 -27.72 -0.72 -12.77
C LEU A 320 -27.59 -0.82 -14.29
N VAL A 321 -28.56 -1.43 -14.95
CA VAL A 321 -28.53 -1.69 -16.38
C VAL A 321 -29.83 -1.27 -17.03
N ILE A 322 -29.72 -0.58 -18.18
CA ILE A 322 -30.82 -0.42 -19.14
C ILE A 322 -30.48 -1.27 -20.36
N LYS A 323 -31.35 -2.22 -20.67
CA LYS A 323 -31.19 -3.07 -21.83
C LYS A 323 -32.56 -3.48 -22.38
N ASP A 324 -32.74 -3.36 -23.69
CA ASP A 324 -33.93 -3.80 -24.41
C ASP A 324 -35.24 -3.26 -23.81
N GLY A 325 -35.25 -2.00 -23.35
CA GLY A 325 -36.41 -1.38 -22.75
C GLY A 325 -36.73 -1.81 -21.32
N THR A 326 -35.79 -2.50 -20.67
CA THR A 326 -35.86 -2.90 -19.25
C THR A 326 -34.79 -2.18 -18.46
N PHE A 327 -35.14 -1.60 -17.29
CA PHE A 327 -34.23 -1.02 -16.33
C PHE A 327 -34.29 -1.79 -15.01
N GLY A 328 -33.16 -2.03 -14.40
CA GLY A 328 -33.10 -2.69 -13.10
C GLY A 328 -31.68 -3.00 -12.66
N MET A 329 -31.58 -3.80 -11.61
CA MET A 329 -30.31 -4.34 -11.12
C MET A 329 -29.97 -5.62 -11.84
N LEU A 330 -28.74 -5.75 -12.34
CA LEU A 330 -28.22 -6.96 -12.93
C LEU A 330 -27.72 -7.89 -11.81
N VAL A 331 -28.46 -8.96 -11.56
CA VAL A 331 -28.11 -9.98 -10.55
C VAL A 331 -28.10 -11.35 -11.23
N GLY A 332 -26.97 -12.04 -11.15
CA GLY A 332 -26.85 -13.39 -11.73
C GLY A 332 -27.06 -13.48 -13.25
N GLY A 333 -26.89 -12.35 -13.98
CA GLY A 333 -27.12 -12.27 -15.43
C GLY A 333 -28.55 -11.90 -15.83
N GLU A 334 -29.45 -11.72 -14.89
CA GLU A 334 -30.83 -11.27 -15.10
C GLU A 334 -31.05 -9.85 -14.59
N ILE A 335 -31.88 -9.05 -15.29
CA ILE A 335 -32.23 -7.70 -14.87
C ILE A 335 -33.46 -7.79 -13.98
N THR A 336 -33.28 -7.49 -12.70
CA THR A 336 -34.35 -7.42 -11.70
C THR A 336 -34.90 -5.98 -11.63
N PRO A 337 -36.15 -5.72 -11.93
CA PRO A 337 -36.76 -4.40 -11.80
C PRO A 337 -36.72 -3.89 -10.36
N ILE A 338 -36.54 -2.57 -10.20
CA ILE A 338 -36.56 -1.90 -8.89
C ILE A 338 -38.00 -1.37 -8.66
N PRO A 339 -38.72 -1.85 -7.63
CA PRO A 339 -40.08 -1.48 -7.38
C PRO A 339 -40.22 0.05 -7.21
N GLY A 340 -41.18 0.66 -7.90
CA GLY A 340 -41.46 2.08 -7.83
C GLY A 340 -40.47 3.00 -8.58
N VAL A 341 -39.33 2.50 -9.02
CA VAL A 341 -38.27 3.25 -9.73
C VAL A 341 -38.24 2.90 -11.21
N THR A 342 -38.23 1.61 -11.54
CA THR A 342 -38.11 1.13 -12.93
C THR A 342 -39.12 1.73 -13.87
N ASP A 343 -40.42 1.71 -13.52
CA ASP A 343 -41.48 2.24 -14.36
C ASP A 343 -41.36 3.76 -14.58
N GLN A 344 -40.93 4.51 -13.57
CA GLN A 344 -40.75 5.96 -13.69
C GLN A 344 -39.60 6.30 -14.62
N ILE A 345 -38.52 5.57 -14.58
CA ILE A 345 -37.33 5.76 -15.44
C ILE A 345 -37.68 5.41 -16.89
N LEU A 346 -38.33 4.27 -17.12
CA LEU A 346 -38.73 3.86 -18.47
C LEU A 346 -39.75 4.79 -19.10
N ASN A 347 -40.60 5.43 -18.29
CA ASN A 347 -41.58 6.38 -18.73
C ASN A 347 -41.10 7.85 -18.72
N ALA A 348 -39.79 8.10 -18.51
CA ALA A 348 -39.26 9.48 -18.46
C ALA A 348 -39.40 10.28 -19.77
N GLY A 349 -39.72 9.62 -20.90
CA GLY A 349 -40.05 10.25 -22.19
C GLY A 349 -38.84 10.89 -22.90
N GLN A 350 -37.66 10.81 -22.33
CA GLN A 350 -36.40 11.34 -22.86
C GLN A 350 -35.29 10.31 -22.68
N PRO A 351 -34.28 10.29 -23.56
CA PRO A 351 -33.11 9.41 -23.37
C PRO A 351 -32.41 9.71 -22.05
N VAL A 352 -32.19 8.67 -21.29
CA VAL A 352 -31.46 8.73 -20.00
C VAL A 352 -29.97 8.62 -20.28
N THR A 353 -29.17 9.54 -19.74
CA THR A 353 -27.70 9.57 -19.91
C THR A 353 -26.95 9.11 -18.67
N ALA A 354 -27.53 9.28 -17.48
CA ALA A 354 -26.99 8.76 -16.24
C ALA A 354 -28.14 8.48 -15.25
N ILE A 355 -27.94 7.46 -14.41
CA ILE A 355 -28.89 7.08 -13.34
C ILE A 355 -28.07 6.75 -12.11
N ASP A 356 -28.54 7.22 -10.98
CA ASP A 356 -28.09 6.78 -9.67
C ASP A 356 -29.31 6.44 -8.81
N VAL A 357 -29.25 5.38 -8.03
CA VAL A 357 -30.35 4.90 -7.19
C VAL A 357 -29.90 4.90 -5.75
N SER A 358 -30.74 5.41 -4.85
CA SER A 358 -30.48 5.44 -3.41
C SER A 358 -30.25 4.02 -2.87
N VAL A 359 -29.45 3.89 -1.82
CA VAL A 359 -29.08 2.60 -1.18
C VAL A 359 -30.32 1.80 -0.79
N ASP A 360 -31.37 2.47 -0.31
CA ASP A 360 -32.67 1.85 0.05
C ASP A 360 -33.56 1.56 -1.16
N SER A 361 -33.08 1.82 -2.38
CA SER A 361 -33.79 1.63 -3.63
C SER A 361 -35.13 2.37 -3.74
N SER A 362 -35.37 3.39 -2.89
CA SER A 362 -36.62 4.13 -2.82
C SER A 362 -36.67 5.35 -3.73
N ARG A 363 -35.51 5.83 -4.18
CA ARG A 363 -35.35 7.03 -5.02
C ARG A 363 -34.32 6.83 -6.10
N ALA A 364 -34.47 7.58 -7.19
CA ALA A 364 -33.44 7.64 -8.22
C ALA A 364 -33.21 9.09 -8.67
N ALA A 365 -31.96 9.43 -8.93
CA ALA A 365 -31.57 10.63 -9.64
C ALA A 365 -31.30 10.27 -11.10
N VAL A 366 -31.89 10.98 -12.04
CA VAL A 366 -31.81 10.66 -13.46
C VAL A 366 -31.37 11.91 -14.22
N GLN A 367 -30.33 11.76 -15.02
CA GLN A 367 -29.92 12.76 -15.99
C GLN A 367 -30.52 12.42 -17.35
N LEU A 368 -31.34 13.33 -17.86
CA LEU A 368 -32.01 13.21 -19.17
C LEU A 368 -31.20 13.98 -20.24
N CYS A 369 -31.13 13.45 -21.44
CA CYS A 369 -30.64 14.18 -22.59
C CYS A 369 -31.71 15.17 -23.05
N LEU A 370 -31.66 16.42 -22.58
CA LEU A 370 -32.46 17.51 -23.10
C LEU A 370 -31.78 18.06 -24.35
N LEU A 371 -32.30 17.74 -25.51
CA LEU A 371 -32.01 18.51 -26.73
C LEU A 371 -32.65 19.90 -26.54
N TYR A 372 -31.91 20.81 -25.94
CA TYR A 372 -32.34 22.19 -25.80
C TYR A 372 -32.15 22.89 -27.15
N THR A 373 -33.21 22.94 -27.93
CA THR A 373 -33.35 23.93 -29.01
C THR A 373 -33.85 25.20 -28.33
N SER A 374 -32.95 26.03 -27.81
CA SER A 374 -33.28 27.40 -27.49
C SER A 374 -33.66 28.10 -28.79
N PRO A 375 -34.88 28.67 -28.94
CA PRO A 375 -35.11 29.58 -30.04
C PRO A 375 -34.17 30.76 -29.89
N SER A 376 -33.37 31.00 -30.94
CA SER A 376 -32.47 32.14 -31.00
C SER A 376 -33.27 33.41 -30.75
N PRO A 377 -32.84 34.31 -29.85
CA PRO A 377 -33.50 35.61 -29.71
C PRO A 377 -33.00 36.55 -30.83
N ARG A 378 -33.34 36.24 -32.06
CA ARG A 378 -33.15 37.10 -33.24
C ARG A 378 -34.29 36.82 -34.17
N ASP A 379 -35.36 37.56 -33.94
CA ASP A 379 -36.27 38.15 -34.92
C ASP A 379 -36.95 39.38 -34.29
#